data_1731053551eaab3807ffd3fec56b80df
#
_entry.id   1731053551eaab3807ffd3fec56b80df
#
_cell.length_a   1.000
_cell.length_b   1.000
_cell.length_c   1.000
_cell.angle_alpha   90.00
_cell.angle_beta   90.00
_cell.angle_gamma   90.00
#
_symmetry.space_group_name_H-M   'P 1'
#
loop_
_entity.id
_entity.type
_entity.pdbx_description
1 polymer ?
#
loop_
_entity_poly.entity_id
_entity_poly.type
_entity_poly.pdbx_seq_one_letter_code
_entity_poly.pdbx_strand_id
1 'polypeptide(L)'
;MKAPGQVLLLLTVLSAMAAATARAETDPATGLEKAPGWEAVRAQCGACHSHRLVTAQRGDAAFWTGLIRWMQATQNLWALPELLEAEIVTYLATHYNETDWGRRPNLPPILLPGGENALGGASSSLQ
;
A
#
# COMPACT_ATOMS: atom_id res chain seq x y z
N MET A 1 37.88 -1.74 -42.81
CA MET A 1 36.92 -0.63 -42.82
C MET A 1 35.69 -1.11 -42.07
N LYS A 2 35.49 -0.69 -40.82
CA LYS A 2 34.31 -1.06 -40.00
C LYS A 2 33.14 -0.15 -40.38
N ALA A 3 31.99 -0.74 -40.70
CA ALA A 3 30.80 -0.04 -41.15
C ALA A 3 30.24 0.88 -40.04
N PRO A 4 29.95 2.14 -40.33
CA PRO A 4 29.49 3.12 -39.32
C PRO A 4 28.09 2.80 -38.73
N GLY A 5 27.35 1.85 -39.30
CA GLY A 5 26.03 1.43 -38.84
C GLY A 5 25.99 0.61 -37.55
N GLN A 6 27.08 -0.09 -37.21
CA GLN A 6 27.13 -0.92 -36.01
C GLN A 6 27.35 -0.12 -34.72
N VAL A 7 27.99 1.02 -34.79
CA VAL A 7 28.25 1.90 -33.63
C VAL A 7 26.97 2.65 -33.24
N LEU A 8 26.15 3.02 -34.24
CA LEU A 8 24.88 3.71 -33.98
C LEU A 8 23.83 2.80 -33.30
N LEU A 9 23.84 1.53 -33.65
CA LEU A 9 22.90 0.53 -33.05
C LEU A 9 23.24 0.22 -31.58
N LEU A 10 24.51 0.25 -31.21
CA LEU A 10 24.95 0.00 -29.83
C LEU A 10 24.65 1.17 -28.89
N LEU A 11 24.63 2.41 -29.40
CA LEU A 11 24.31 3.60 -28.62
C LEU A 11 22.83 3.72 -28.29
N THR A 12 21.93 3.21 -29.14
CA THR A 12 20.49 3.24 -28.90
C THR A 12 20.02 2.19 -27.89
N VAL A 13 20.72 1.07 -27.77
CA VAL A 13 20.37 0.01 -26.80
C VAL A 13 20.78 0.37 -25.36
N LEU A 14 21.81 1.20 -25.20
CA LEU A 14 22.30 1.57 -23.86
C LEU A 14 21.43 2.65 -23.19
N SER A 15 20.61 3.39 -23.95
CA SER A 15 19.70 4.41 -23.40
C SER A 15 18.40 3.84 -22.81
N ALA A 16 18.08 2.58 -23.04
CA ALA A 16 16.80 1.99 -22.62
C ALA A 16 16.81 1.38 -21.19
N MET A 17 17.95 1.33 -20.50
CA MET A 17 18.07 0.62 -19.21
C MET A 17 18.04 1.52 -17.97
N ALA A 18 17.75 2.79 -18.09
CA ALA A 18 17.69 3.71 -16.94
C ALA A 18 16.26 4.07 -16.51
N ALA A 19 15.29 3.18 -16.66
CA ALA A 19 14.04 3.28 -15.93
C ALA A 19 14.27 2.73 -14.51
N ALA A 20 15.09 3.43 -13.72
CA ALA A 20 15.13 3.23 -12.28
C ALA A 20 13.72 3.51 -11.77
N THR A 21 13.07 2.51 -11.21
CA THR A 21 11.84 2.67 -10.43
C THR A 21 12.20 3.59 -9.26
N ALA A 22 11.97 4.89 -9.43
CA ALA A 22 12.11 5.85 -8.37
C ALA A 22 11.10 5.46 -7.29
N ARG A 23 11.59 4.85 -6.22
CA ARG A 23 10.79 4.58 -5.05
C ARG A 23 10.36 5.93 -4.51
N ALA A 24 9.06 6.13 -4.31
CA ALA A 24 8.57 7.37 -3.75
C ALA A 24 9.26 7.65 -2.41
N GLU A 25 9.79 8.86 -2.24
CA GLU A 25 10.42 9.28 -1.00
C GLU A 25 9.34 9.35 0.09
N THR A 26 9.61 8.79 1.24
CA THR A 26 8.71 8.82 2.40
C THR A 26 9.05 10.03 3.28
N ASP A 27 8.03 10.78 3.68
CA ASP A 27 8.20 11.87 4.65
C ASP A 27 8.50 11.30 6.04
N PRO A 28 9.66 11.62 6.65
CA PRO A 28 10.07 11.02 7.91
C PRO A 28 9.18 11.42 9.10
N ALA A 29 8.49 12.55 9.02
CA ALA A 29 7.63 13.03 10.11
C ALA A 29 6.26 12.33 10.14
N THR A 30 5.72 11.96 8.98
CA THR A 30 4.37 11.42 8.86
C THR A 30 4.34 9.96 8.39
N GLY A 31 5.39 9.49 7.73
CA GLY A 31 5.44 8.19 7.07
C GLY A 31 4.66 8.13 5.75
N LEU A 32 4.16 9.27 5.25
CA LEU A 32 3.46 9.35 3.97
C LEU A 32 4.44 9.34 2.80
N GLU A 33 4.07 8.67 1.72
CA GLU A 33 4.82 8.73 0.46
C GLU A 33 4.66 10.10 -0.17
N LYS A 34 5.79 10.77 -0.51
CA LYS A 34 5.78 12.09 -1.15
C LYS A 34 5.43 11.93 -2.63
N ALA A 35 4.15 12.02 -2.93
CA ALA A 35 3.57 11.92 -4.25
C ALA A 35 2.43 12.96 -4.39
N PRO A 36 1.94 13.29 -5.57
CA PRO A 36 0.85 14.24 -5.73
C PRO A 36 -0.34 13.92 -4.80
N GLY A 37 -0.79 14.88 -4.00
CA GLY A 37 -1.89 14.73 -3.02
C GLY A 37 -1.44 14.42 -1.59
N TRP A 38 -0.18 14.08 -1.32
CA TRP A 38 0.30 13.76 0.03
C TRP A 38 0.16 14.92 1.01
N GLU A 39 0.33 16.16 0.53
CA GLU A 39 0.22 17.37 1.36
C GLU A 39 -1.20 17.60 1.82
N ALA A 40 -2.19 17.32 0.95
CA ALA A 40 -3.60 17.36 1.30
C ALA A 40 -3.92 16.34 2.40
N VAL A 41 -3.45 15.10 2.27
CA VAL A 41 -3.60 14.07 3.30
C VAL A 41 -2.89 14.49 4.60
N ARG A 42 -1.67 15.00 4.52
CA ARG A 42 -0.93 15.49 5.69
C ARG A 42 -1.72 16.56 6.44
N ALA A 43 -2.26 17.54 5.72
CA ALA A 43 -2.97 18.67 6.33
C ALA A 43 -4.32 18.25 6.93
N GLN A 44 -5.10 17.45 6.22
CA GLN A 44 -6.46 17.11 6.63
C GLN A 44 -6.52 15.95 7.61
N CYS A 45 -5.73 14.91 7.41
CA CYS A 45 -5.78 13.70 8.24
C CYS A 45 -4.94 13.81 9.50
N GLY A 46 -3.98 14.74 9.57
CA GLY A 46 -3.10 14.95 10.73
C GLY A 46 -3.69 15.83 11.83
N ALA A 47 -4.84 16.44 11.61
CA ALA A 47 -5.42 17.40 12.55
C ALA A 47 -5.92 16.76 13.85
N CYS A 48 -6.37 15.51 13.82
CA CYS A 48 -7.00 14.84 14.94
C CYS A 48 -6.19 13.66 15.49
N HIS A 49 -5.38 13.00 14.66
CA HIS A 49 -4.61 11.81 15.06
C HIS A 49 -3.33 11.66 14.24
N SER A 50 -2.50 10.71 14.64
CA SER A 50 -1.25 10.41 13.93
C SER A 50 -1.53 9.83 12.54
N HIS A 51 -0.73 10.24 11.54
CA HIS A 51 -0.72 9.67 10.19
C HIS A 51 -0.43 8.16 10.16
N ARG A 52 0.09 7.58 11.25
CA ARG A 52 0.27 6.12 11.36
C ARG A 52 -1.03 5.35 11.19
N LEU A 53 -2.16 5.94 11.55
CA LEU A 53 -3.47 5.33 11.29
C LEU A 53 -3.78 5.28 9.79
N VAL A 54 -3.37 6.30 9.04
CA VAL A 54 -3.51 6.34 7.58
C VAL A 54 -2.56 5.34 6.92
N THR A 55 -1.27 5.41 7.25
CA THR A 55 -0.23 4.58 6.61
C THR A 55 -0.35 3.09 6.95
N ALA A 56 -1.10 2.73 7.99
CA ALA A 56 -1.39 1.35 8.35
C ALA A 56 -2.62 0.76 7.64
N GLN A 57 -3.45 1.59 7.02
CA GLN A 57 -4.63 1.12 6.28
C GLN A 57 -4.30 0.83 4.82
N ARG A 58 -5.12 -0.03 4.21
CA ARG A 58 -5.08 -0.35 2.78
C ARG A 58 -6.51 -0.47 2.29
N GLY A 59 -6.77 0.11 1.11
CA GLY A 59 -8.08 0.03 0.51
C GLY A 59 -8.13 0.71 -0.86
N ASP A 60 -9.18 0.41 -1.59
CA ASP A 60 -9.54 1.07 -2.83
C ASP A 60 -10.20 2.45 -2.59
N ALA A 61 -10.58 3.11 -3.67
CA ALA A 61 -11.25 4.42 -3.57
C ALA A 61 -12.60 4.35 -2.82
N ALA A 62 -13.33 3.24 -2.94
CA ALA A 62 -14.60 3.06 -2.24
C ALA A 62 -14.40 2.91 -0.73
N PHE A 63 -13.39 2.13 -0.32
CA PHE A 63 -12.98 2.00 1.08
C PHE A 63 -12.61 3.36 1.69
N TRP A 64 -11.74 4.13 1.03
CA TRP A 64 -11.28 5.43 1.53
C TRP A 64 -12.41 6.44 1.61
N THR A 65 -13.28 6.49 0.60
CA THR A 65 -14.47 7.34 0.62
C THR A 65 -15.40 6.96 1.77
N GLY A 66 -15.66 5.65 1.95
CA GLY A 66 -16.49 5.15 3.05
C GLY A 66 -15.91 5.50 4.42
N LEU A 67 -14.60 5.42 4.60
CA LEU A 67 -13.91 5.78 5.83
C LEU A 67 -14.04 7.30 6.12
N ILE A 68 -13.89 8.15 5.11
CA ILE A 68 -14.12 9.61 5.24
C ILE A 68 -15.55 9.88 5.68
N ARG A 69 -16.55 9.26 5.07
CA ARG A 69 -17.97 9.42 5.45
C ARG A 69 -18.22 8.95 6.89
N TRP A 70 -17.64 7.82 7.26
CA TRP A 70 -17.75 7.33 8.64
C TRP A 70 -17.14 8.33 9.63
N MET A 71 -15.94 8.88 9.35
CA MET A 71 -15.31 9.89 10.20
C MET A 71 -16.13 11.17 10.29
N GLN A 72 -16.76 11.59 9.19
CA GLN A 72 -17.67 12.75 9.20
C GLN A 72 -18.90 12.51 10.06
N ALA A 73 -19.46 11.31 10.02
CA ALA A 73 -20.67 10.97 10.78
C ALA A 73 -20.40 10.72 12.27
N THR A 74 -19.22 10.22 12.64
CA THR A 74 -18.98 9.70 14.00
C THR A 74 -17.80 10.32 14.74
N GLN A 75 -16.86 10.96 14.01
CA GLN A 75 -15.62 11.50 14.56
C GLN A 75 -15.46 13.01 14.35
N ASN A 76 -16.53 13.69 13.99
CA ASN A 76 -16.55 15.12 13.73
C ASN A 76 -15.55 15.62 12.66
N LEU A 77 -15.21 14.78 11.69
CA LEU A 77 -14.46 15.25 10.54
C LEU A 77 -15.33 16.25 9.77
N TRP A 78 -14.79 17.42 9.48
CA TRP A 78 -15.52 18.44 8.71
C TRP A 78 -15.77 18.01 7.27
N ALA A 79 -16.71 18.66 6.60
CA ALA A 79 -16.96 18.45 5.18
C ALA A 79 -15.74 18.92 4.38
N LEU A 80 -15.20 18.04 3.56
CA LEU A 80 -14.13 18.37 2.63
C LEU A 80 -14.72 18.95 1.34
N PRO A 81 -14.12 20.01 0.76
CA PRO A 81 -14.46 20.42 -0.60
C PRO A 81 -14.30 19.27 -1.59
N GLU A 82 -15.19 19.13 -2.55
CA GLU A 82 -15.23 17.99 -3.47
C GLU A 82 -13.89 17.70 -4.18
N LEU A 83 -13.25 18.73 -4.70
CA LEU A 83 -11.94 18.59 -5.39
C LEU A 83 -10.84 18.14 -4.44
N LEU A 84 -10.82 18.64 -3.22
CA LEU A 84 -9.84 18.25 -2.20
C LEU A 84 -10.06 16.81 -1.76
N GLU A 85 -11.30 16.40 -1.58
CA GLU A 85 -11.63 15.02 -1.23
C GLU A 85 -11.24 14.06 -2.35
N ALA A 86 -11.52 14.41 -3.61
CA ALA A 86 -11.11 13.62 -4.77
C ALA A 86 -9.59 13.46 -4.86
N GLU A 87 -8.82 14.53 -4.59
CA GLU A 87 -7.36 14.48 -4.52
C GLU A 87 -6.88 13.52 -3.42
N ILE A 88 -7.43 13.65 -2.21
CA ILE A 88 -7.10 12.79 -1.06
C ILE A 88 -7.40 11.32 -1.37
N VAL A 89 -8.61 11.02 -1.88
CA VAL A 89 -9.02 9.65 -2.20
C VAL A 89 -8.15 9.06 -3.31
N THR A 90 -7.82 9.84 -4.34
CA THR A 90 -6.94 9.40 -5.43
C THR A 90 -5.56 9.05 -4.91
N TYR A 91 -4.96 9.91 -4.08
CA TYR A 91 -3.67 9.65 -3.47
C TYR A 91 -3.70 8.37 -2.60
N LEU A 92 -4.68 8.26 -1.71
CA LEU A 92 -4.79 7.12 -0.80
C LEU A 92 -5.03 5.80 -1.54
N ALA A 93 -5.93 5.78 -2.52
CA ALA A 93 -6.20 4.60 -3.32
C ALA A 93 -5.03 4.19 -4.21
N THR A 94 -4.13 5.11 -4.56
CA THR A 94 -2.95 4.83 -5.37
C THR A 94 -1.79 4.30 -4.53
N HIS A 95 -1.49 4.95 -3.40
CA HIS A 95 -0.30 4.67 -2.59
C HIS A 95 -0.57 3.75 -1.40
N TYR A 96 -1.82 3.64 -0.97
CA TYR A 96 -2.28 2.79 0.13
C TYR A 96 -3.41 1.89 -0.31
N ASN A 97 -3.31 1.38 -1.53
CA ASN A 97 -4.23 0.39 -2.09
C ASN A 97 -4.09 -0.97 -1.37
N GLU A 98 -5.12 -1.79 -1.48
CA GLU A 98 -5.01 -3.21 -1.24
C GLU A 98 -4.02 -3.80 -2.27
N THR A 99 -2.75 -3.77 -1.95
CA THR A 99 -1.82 -4.68 -2.61
C THR A 99 -2.25 -6.08 -2.20
N ASP A 100 -2.07 -7.06 -3.09
CA ASP A 100 -2.14 -8.49 -2.81
C ASP A 100 -1.10 -8.90 -1.72
N TRP A 101 -1.22 -8.30 -0.57
CA TRP A 101 -0.79 -8.91 0.67
C TRP A 101 -1.75 -10.07 0.84
N GLY A 102 -1.50 -11.13 0.06
CA GLY A 102 -2.31 -12.30 0.07
C GLY A 102 -2.80 -12.56 1.48
N ARG A 103 -4.09 -12.91 1.62
CA ARG A 103 -4.70 -13.28 2.90
C ARG A 103 -3.61 -13.92 3.75
N ARG A 104 -3.35 -13.34 4.94
CA ARG A 104 -2.36 -13.90 5.87
C ARG A 104 -2.44 -15.42 5.79
N PRO A 105 -1.34 -16.14 5.52
CA PRO A 105 -1.37 -17.60 5.46
C PRO A 105 -2.08 -18.11 6.70
N ASN A 106 -2.99 -19.07 6.53
CA ASN A 106 -3.63 -19.69 7.68
C ASN A 106 -2.54 -20.18 8.61
N LEU A 107 -2.72 -19.96 9.92
CA LEU A 107 -1.80 -20.50 10.90
C LEU A 107 -1.69 -22.02 10.70
N PRO A 108 -0.47 -22.60 10.73
CA PRO A 108 -0.31 -24.03 10.75
C PRO A 108 -1.20 -24.64 11.85
N PRO A 109 -1.83 -25.78 11.62
CA PRO A 109 -2.73 -26.41 12.59
C PRO A 109 -2.16 -26.52 14.00
N ILE A 110 -0.83 -26.73 14.13
CA ILE A 110 -0.12 -26.81 15.41
C ILE A 110 -0.18 -25.52 16.23
N LEU A 111 -0.38 -24.36 15.58
CA LEU A 111 -0.48 -23.06 16.25
C LEU A 111 -1.93 -22.64 16.54
N LEU A 112 -2.90 -23.48 16.19
CA LEU A 112 -4.29 -23.27 16.56
C LEU A 112 -4.57 -23.81 17.96
N PRO A 113 -5.48 -23.20 18.73
CA PRO A 113 -5.93 -23.79 19.98
C PRO A 113 -6.41 -25.23 19.76
N GLY A 114 -5.80 -26.21 20.44
CA GLY A 114 -6.07 -27.64 20.23
C GLY A 114 -5.32 -28.30 19.09
N GLY A 115 -4.41 -27.58 18.42
CA GLY A 115 -3.63 -28.10 17.28
C GLY A 115 -2.62 -29.19 17.65
N GLU A 116 -2.20 -29.28 18.92
CA GLU A 116 -1.36 -30.36 19.43
C GLU A 116 -2.00 -31.74 19.25
N ASN A 117 -3.31 -31.84 19.19
CA ASN A 117 -4.02 -33.09 18.98
C ASN A 117 -4.04 -33.54 17.51
N ALA A 118 -3.73 -32.65 16.58
CA ALA A 118 -3.70 -32.97 15.15
C ALA A 118 -2.52 -33.88 14.75
N LEU A 119 -1.46 -33.91 15.55
CA LEU A 119 -0.28 -34.77 15.33
C LEU A 119 -0.36 -36.12 16.08
N GLY A 120 -1.29 -36.25 17.01
CA GLY A 120 -1.45 -37.47 17.84
C GLY A 120 -2.21 -38.63 17.16
N GLY A 121 -2.86 -38.36 16.01
CA GLY A 121 -3.70 -39.33 15.33
C GLY A 121 -2.99 -40.33 14.41
N ALA A 122 -1.68 -40.15 14.16
CA ALA A 122 -0.95 -40.96 13.18
C ALA A 122 -0.20 -42.16 13.78
N SER A 123 -0.19 -42.34 15.11
CA SER A 123 0.61 -43.39 15.74
C SER A 123 -0.17 -44.64 16.17
N SER A 124 -1.48 -44.75 15.87
CA SER A 124 -2.33 -45.87 16.37
C SER A 124 -2.69 -46.93 15.32
N SER A 125 -2.05 -46.94 14.13
CA SER A 125 -2.41 -47.91 13.07
C SER A 125 -1.31 -48.94 12.75
N LEU A 126 -0.38 -49.19 13.67
CA LEU A 126 0.61 -50.29 13.51
C LEU A 126 0.58 -51.17 14.76
N GLN A 127 -0.48 -51.97 14.91
CA GLN A 127 -0.49 -53.23 15.67
C GLN A 127 -1.35 -54.24 14.91
#